data_1bde53aa05a6457f72416ec8950cfecc
#
_entry.id   1bde53aa05a6457f72416ec8950cfecc
#
_cell.length_a   1.000
_cell.length_b   1.000
_cell.length_c   1.000
_cell.angle_alpha   90.00
_cell.angle_beta   90.00
_cell.angle_gamma   90.00
#
_symmetry.space_group_name_H-M   'P 1'
#
loop_
_entity.id
_entity.type
_entity.pdbx_description
1 polymer ?
#
loop_
_entity_poly.entity_id
_entity_poly.type
_entity_poly.pdbx_seq_one_letter_code
_entity_poly.pdbx_strand_id
1 'polypeptide(L)'
;MAKIITMGEIMLRLSTPGFERFIQADEFDINYGGGEANVAVSLANYGHDAEFITKVPKNPIGDCAVAALRKMNVETKHIARGGERLGIYFLETGAASRASNVVYDRAHSSISTAVCEDFDFDEIFKGADWFHFSGITPALSESAMRLTEAACRAAKRHGLTVSCDVNYRKKLWTAERAKEVMSRLMQYTDVCIDGDRIFGFHPHGMDFSQTPVNPSNYRNILRKMCEQFDLKYAISSLRVPKSASDNLWSACIYSMEKDEFYHSREYRFHPIVDRVGGGDSFVGGTICGLLDGKDIRGALEFGAAAAALKHTIPGDMNLVTREEVETLAGGDGTGAVQR
;
A
#
# COMPACT_ATOMS: atom_id res chain seq x y z
N MET A 1 -4.27 -20.08 7.34
CA MET A 1 -3.71 -18.82 7.85
C MET A 1 -2.27 -18.74 7.33
N ALA A 2 -1.95 -17.72 6.55
CA ALA A 2 -0.61 -17.54 5.98
C ALA A 2 0.20 -16.56 6.85
N LYS A 3 1.54 -16.67 6.83
CA LYS A 3 2.45 -15.72 7.46
C LYS A 3 2.97 -14.73 6.42
N ILE A 4 2.71 -13.44 6.64
CA ILE A 4 3.08 -12.37 5.73
C ILE A 4 4.03 -11.39 6.42
N ILE A 5 5.13 -11.08 5.75
CA ILE A 5 6.06 -10.05 6.20
C ILE A 5 5.90 -8.82 5.30
N THR A 6 5.71 -7.65 5.89
CA THR A 6 5.75 -6.38 5.15
C THR A 6 6.89 -5.51 5.67
N MET A 7 7.54 -4.74 4.79
CA MET A 7 8.69 -3.91 5.16
C MET A 7 8.55 -2.49 4.62
N GLY A 8 8.66 -1.51 5.52
CA GLY A 8 8.59 -0.12 5.12
C GLY A 8 8.71 0.89 6.23
N GLU A 9 8.24 2.11 5.98
CA GLU A 9 8.23 3.18 6.98
C GLU A 9 6.88 3.28 7.67
N ILE A 10 6.88 3.38 9.00
CA ILE A 10 5.76 3.88 9.80
C ILE A 10 6.05 5.30 10.23
N MET A 11 5.08 6.20 10.04
CA MET A 11 5.19 7.62 10.36
C MET A 11 4.14 8.03 11.39
N LEU A 12 4.45 9.11 12.13
CA LEU A 12 3.47 9.86 12.89
C LEU A 12 2.71 10.80 11.94
N ARG A 13 1.40 10.64 11.83
CA ARG A 13 0.51 11.58 11.15
C ARG A 13 -0.09 12.55 12.14
N LEU A 14 0.00 13.83 11.80
CA LEU A 14 -0.63 14.95 12.51
C LEU A 14 -1.65 15.60 11.57
N SER A 15 -2.94 15.41 11.84
CA SER A 15 -4.03 15.94 11.01
C SER A 15 -4.73 17.08 11.71
N THR A 16 -5.08 18.13 10.97
CA THR A 16 -5.97 19.16 11.52
C THR A 16 -7.36 18.56 11.77
N PRO A 17 -8.08 19.00 12.83
CA PRO A 17 -9.46 18.56 13.06
C PRO A 17 -10.37 18.86 11.87
N GLY A 18 -11.22 17.92 11.51
CA GLY A 18 -12.22 18.09 10.45
C GLY A 18 -11.63 18.59 9.14
N PHE A 19 -12.03 19.79 8.71
CA PHE A 19 -11.58 20.43 7.48
C PHE A 19 -10.81 21.74 7.72
N GLU A 20 -10.30 21.94 8.94
CA GLU A 20 -9.53 23.11 9.27
C GLU A 20 -8.23 23.20 8.47
N ARG A 21 -7.81 24.42 8.20
CA ARG A 21 -6.50 24.68 7.62
C ARG A 21 -5.42 24.65 8.69
N PHE A 22 -4.18 24.39 8.33
CA PHE A 22 -3.05 24.44 9.28
C PHE A 22 -2.98 25.76 10.09
N ILE A 23 -3.34 26.89 9.45
CA ILE A 23 -3.31 28.19 10.12
C ILE A 23 -4.49 28.40 11.08
N GLN A 24 -5.51 27.56 11.05
CA GLN A 24 -6.68 27.64 11.93
C GLN A 24 -6.58 26.70 13.13
N ALA A 25 -5.84 25.61 12.96
CA ALA A 25 -5.80 24.52 13.93
C ALA A 25 -4.93 24.87 15.13
N ASP A 26 -5.48 24.73 16.34
CA ASP A 26 -4.79 24.85 17.63
C ASP A 26 -4.33 23.49 18.18
N GLU A 27 -4.78 22.37 17.55
CA GLU A 27 -4.46 20.98 17.92
C GLU A 27 -4.33 20.09 16.69
N PHE A 28 -3.81 18.89 16.87
CA PHE A 28 -3.73 17.86 15.84
C PHE A 28 -4.25 16.50 16.33
N ASP A 29 -5.00 15.83 15.47
CA ASP A 29 -5.31 14.42 15.64
C ASP A 29 -4.06 13.57 15.33
N ILE A 30 -3.76 12.63 16.22
CA ILE A 30 -2.58 11.76 16.12
C ILE A 30 -2.98 10.40 15.54
N ASN A 31 -2.32 10.01 14.45
CA ASN A 31 -2.40 8.68 13.87
C ASN A 31 -0.99 8.15 13.56
N TYR A 32 -0.86 6.83 13.47
CA TYR A 32 0.35 6.17 12.98
C TYR A 32 -0.01 5.38 11.74
N GLY A 33 0.81 5.49 10.68
CA GLY A 33 0.57 4.78 9.44
C GLY A 33 1.76 4.84 8.49
N GLY A 34 1.67 4.06 7.43
CA GLY A 34 2.65 3.95 6.38
C GLY A 34 2.20 2.87 5.41
N GLY A 35 2.57 2.95 4.14
CA GLY A 35 2.03 2.06 3.10
C GLY A 35 2.03 0.60 3.52
N GLU A 36 3.20 0.06 3.83
CA GLU A 36 3.39 -1.34 4.16
C GLU A 36 2.87 -1.70 5.56
N ALA A 37 2.89 -0.75 6.50
CA ALA A 37 2.28 -0.91 7.82
C ALA A 37 0.74 -1.02 7.72
N ASN A 38 0.12 -0.21 6.85
CA ASN A 38 -1.32 -0.25 6.58
C ASN A 38 -1.72 -1.57 5.90
N VAL A 39 -0.86 -2.10 5.00
CA VAL A 39 -1.06 -3.44 4.39
C VAL A 39 -1.00 -4.52 5.46
N ALA A 40 -0.02 -4.48 6.38
CA ALA A 40 0.08 -5.44 7.49
C ALA A 40 -1.18 -5.43 8.37
N VAL A 41 -1.68 -4.23 8.72
CA VAL A 41 -2.91 -4.08 9.51
C VAL A 41 -4.12 -4.67 8.77
N SER A 42 -4.26 -4.41 7.47
CA SER A 42 -5.34 -5.02 6.68
C SER A 42 -5.30 -6.54 6.72
N LEU A 43 -4.11 -7.13 6.51
CA LEU A 43 -3.92 -8.58 6.50
C LEU A 43 -4.19 -9.21 7.88
N ALA A 44 -3.75 -8.56 8.97
CA ALA A 44 -4.04 -8.98 10.32
C ALA A 44 -5.55 -8.95 10.62
N ASN A 45 -6.26 -7.89 10.22
CA ASN A 45 -7.72 -7.77 10.37
C ASN A 45 -8.48 -8.83 9.56
N TYR A 46 -7.89 -9.33 8.47
CA TYR A 46 -8.46 -10.41 7.67
C TYR A 46 -8.08 -11.82 8.16
N GLY A 47 -7.39 -11.91 9.32
CA GLY A 47 -7.11 -13.16 10.01
C GLY A 47 -5.85 -13.90 9.54
N HIS A 48 -4.92 -13.19 8.88
CA HIS A 48 -3.59 -13.72 8.59
C HIS A 48 -2.59 -13.35 9.70
N ASP A 49 -1.46 -14.07 9.74
CA ASP A 49 -0.32 -13.76 10.61
C ASP A 49 0.56 -12.71 9.92
N ALA A 50 0.34 -11.44 10.23
CA ALA A 50 1.03 -10.33 9.60
C ALA A 50 2.09 -9.74 10.53
N GLU A 51 3.33 -9.68 10.05
CA GLU A 51 4.45 -9.04 10.72
C GLU A 51 4.94 -7.85 9.92
N PHE A 52 5.17 -6.73 10.60
CA PHE A 52 5.77 -5.54 10.00
C PHE A 52 7.19 -5.34 10.48
N ILE A 53 8.14 -5.25 9.54
CA ILE A 53 9.54 -4.96 9.82
C ILE A 53 9.92 -3.55 9.39
N THR A 54 10.60 -2.85 10.28
CA THR A 54 11.04 -1.47 10.10
C THR A 54 12.12 -1.13 11.11
N LYS A 55 12.64 0.10 11.07
CA LYS A 55 13.48 0.65 12.14
C LYS A 55 12.83 1.91 12.70
N VAL A 56 12.69 1.98 14.03
CA VAL A 56 12.12 3.15 14.73
C VAL A 56 13.07 3.63 15.84
N PRO A 57 13.02 4.91 16.25
CA PRO A 57 13.94 5.43 17.25
C PRO A 57 13.74 4.79 18.63
N LYS A 58 14.80 4.78 19.45
CA LYS A 58 14.76 4.34 20.86
C LYS A 58 14.25 5.47 21.77
N ASN A 59 12.99 5.85 21.58
CA ASN A 59 12.36 6.90 22.39
C ASN A 59 10.83 6.64 22.50
N PRO A 60 10.10 7.36 23.37
CA PRO A 60 8.67 7.16 23.57
C PRO A 60 7.81 7.29 22.30
N ILE A 61 8.21 8.12 21.32
CA ILE A 61 7.48 8.26 20.05
C ILE A 61 7.60 6.98 19.20
N GLY A 62 8.80 6.39 19.15
CA GLY A 62 9.01 5.08 18.53
C GLY A 62 8.23 3.97 19.25
N ASP A 63 8.10 4.03 20.58
CA ASP A 63 7.31 3.09 21.37
C ASP A 63 5.82 3.21 21.03
N CYS A 64 5.30 4.43 20.86
CA CYS A 64 3.93 4.67 20.43
C CYS A 64 3.65 4.08 19.04
N ALA A 65 4.57 4.21 18.09
CA ALA A 65 4.42 3.63 16.76
C ALA A 65 4.31 2.10 16.82
N VAL A 66 5.17 1.44 17.63
CA VAL A 66 5.10 -0.01 17.86
C VAL A 66 3.80 -0.41 18.56
N ALA A 67 3.36 0.35 19.56
CA ALA A 67 2.12 0.09 20.27
C ALA A 67 0.89 0.21 19.35
N ALA A 68 0.89 1.18 18.42
CA ALA A 68 -0.17 1.34 17.43
C ALA A 68 -0.33 0.09 16.54
N LEU A 69 0.77 -0.52 16.10
CA LEU A 69 0.76 -1.77 15.32
C LEU A 69 0.25 -2.96 16.17
N ARG A 70 0.75 -3.12 17.39
CA ARG A 70 0.33 -4.18 18.31
C ARG A 70 -1.15 -4.12 18.64
N LYS A 71 -1.71 -2.91 18.78
CA LYS A 71 -3.15 -2.71 18.97
C LYS A 71 -3.97 -3.29 17.81
N MET A 72 -3.38 -3.39 16.61
CA MET A 72 -3.99 -3.93 15.40
C MET A 72 -3.58 -5.39 15.13
N ASN A 73 -3.08 -6.11 16.11
CA ASN A 73 -2.64 -7.50 16.03
C ASN A 73 -1.52 -7.73 14.98
N VAL A 74 -0.73 -6.72 14.65
CA VAL A 74 0.45 -6.87 13.81
C VAL A 74 1.64 -7.27 14.66
N GLU A 75 2.33 -8.35 14.28
CA GLU A 75 3.54 -8.80 14.96
C GLU A 75 4.67 -7.78 14.73
N THR A 76 5.41 -7.50 15.80
CA THR A 76 6.43 -6.44 15.84
C THR A 76 7.79 -6.91 16.38
N LYS A 77 7.99 -8.23 16.45
CA LYS A 77 9.17 -8.86 17.05
C LYS A 77 10.47 -8.38 16.41
N HIS A 78 10.48 -8.21 15.09
CA HIS A 78 11.67 -7.84 14.33
C HIS A 78 11.76 -6.36 13.95
N ILE A 79 11.03 -5.49 14.67
CA ILE A 79 11.23 -4.04 14.53
C ILE A 79 12.57 -3.65 15.15
N ALA A 80 13.50 -3.18 14.31
CA ALA A 80 14.79 -2.67 14.74
C ALA A 80 14.64 -1.35 15.52
N ARG A 81 15.51 -1.14 16.52
CA ARG A 81 15.47 0.05 17.39
C ARG A 81 16.75 0.86 17.24
N GLY A 82 16.64 2.09 16.74
CA GLY A 82 17.79 2.98 16.54
C GLY A 82 17.44 4.11 15.59
N GLY A 83 18.45 4.90 15.20
CA GLY A 83 18.22 6.15 14.46
C GLY A 83 17.74 7.27 15.38
N GLU A 84 17.55 8.46 14.81
CA GLU A 84 17.29 9.66 15.60
C GLU A 84 15.80 9.98 15.77
N ARG A 85 14.98 9.72 14.72
CA ARG A 85 13.59 10.17 14.70
C ARG A 85 12.65 9.24 13.93
N LEU A 86 11.37 9.31 14.29
CA LEU A 86 10.29 8.83 13.46
C LEU A 86 9.99 9.84 12.35
N GLY A 87 9.67 9.38 11.14
CA GLY A 87 9.14 10.26 10.10
C GLY A 87 7.79 10.84 10.52
N ILE A 88 7.51 12.08 10.13
CA ILE A 88 6.25 12.78 10.43
C ILE A 88 5.64 13.24 9.12
N TYR A 89 4.34 13.26 9.03
CA TYR A 89 3.64 14.05 8.03
C TYR A 89 2.42 14.76 8.62
N PHE A 90 2.17 15.94 8.07
CA PHE A 90 1.02 16.77 8.44
C PHE A 90 -0.02 16.68 7.34
N LEU A 91 -1.29 16.56 7.73
CA LEU A 91 -2.41 16.50 6.79
C LEU A 91 -3.43 17.59 7.10
N GLU A 92 -3.72 18.38 6.08
CA GLU A 92 -4.89 19.26 6.01
C GLU A 92 -5.92 18.61 5.09
N THR A 93 -7.08 18.22 5.63
CA THR A 93 -8.10 17.52 4.87
C THR A 93 -8.81 18.46 3.89
N GLY A 94 -8.91 18.05 2.64
CA GLY A 94 -9.63 18.78 1.60
C GLY A 94 -11.15 18.62 1.69
N ALA A 95 -11.87 19.55 1.09
CA ALA A 95 -13.33 19.51 1.00
C ALA A 95 -13.79 20.00 -0.37
N ALA A 96 -14.72 19.31 -1.00
CA ALA A 96 -15.26 19.65 -2.32
C ALA A 96 -14.14 19.94 -3.34
N SER A 97 -14.02 21.16 -3.85
CA SER A 97 -13.00 21.56 -4.82
C SER A 97 -11.62 21.87 -4.18
N ARG A 98 -11.53 21.97 -2.85
CA ARG A 98 -10.28 22.22 -2.16
C ARG A 98 -9.54 20.90 -1.91
N ALA A 99 -8.39 20.74 -2.54
CA ALA A 99 -7.56 19.55 -2.37
C ALA A 99 -7.01 19.42 -0.94
N SER A 100 -6.78 18.17 -0.49
CA SER A 100 -6.00 17.92 0.73
C SER A 100 -4.55 18.38 0.54
N ASN A 101 -3.92 18.87 1.60
CA ASN A 101 -2.52 19.28 1.61
C ASN A 101 -1.72 18.38 2.55
N VAL A 102 -0.58 17.85 2.05
CA VAL A 102 0.31 16.98 2.82
C VAL A 102 1.70 17.59 2.85
N VAL A 103 2.21 17.81 4.07
CA VAL A 103 3.57 18.25 4.33
C VAL A 103 4.34 17.12 4.99
N TYR A 104 5.44 16.69 4.37
CA TYR A 104 6.30 15.63 4.90
C TYR A 104 7.49 16.22 5.64
N ASP A 105 7.74 15.72 6.84
CA ASP A 105 8.95 15.90 7.63
C ASP A 105 9.52 14.52 7.97
N ARG A 106 10.15 13.87 6.98
CA ARG A 106 10.61 12.47 7.07
C ARG A 106 12.10 12.27 6.73
N ALA A 107 12.82 13.35 6.42
CA ALA A 107 14.26 13.23 6.17
C ALA A 107 14.97 12.67 7.41
N HIS A 108 15.93 11.77 7.17
CA HIS A 108 16.70 11.11 8.23
C HIS A 108 15.86 10.33 9.24
N SER A 109 14.67 9.85 8.84
CA SER A 109 13.90 8.93 9.66
C SER A 109 14.69 7.64 9.92
N SER A 110 14.39 6.95 11.02
CA SER A 110 15.15 5.77 11.44
C SER A 110 15.26 4.71 10.35
N ILE A 111 14.17 4.43 9.61
CA ILE A 111 14.20 3.46 8.51
C ILE A 111 15.05 3.96 7.33
N SER A 112 15.08 5.27 7.05
CA SER A 112 15.90 5.81 5.96
C SER A 112 17.42 5.66 6.21
N THR A 113 17.81 5.45 7.46
CA THR A 113 19.20 5.22 7.88
C THR A 113 19.47 3.74 8.24
N ALA A 114 18.49 2.87 8.02
CA ALA A 114 18.64 1.44 8.32
C ALA A 114 19.61 0.78 7.35
N VAL A 115 20.34 -0.21 7.86
CA VAL A 115 21.30 -1.03 7.10
C VAL A 115 20.90 -2.51 7.15
N CYS A 116 21.49 -3.33 6.28
CA CYS A 116 21.14 -4.75 6.21
C CYS A 116 21.40 -5.47 7.54
N GLU A 117 22.41 -5.06 8.28
CA GLU A 117 22.82 -5.61 9.56
C GLU A 117 21.81 -5.33 10.70
N ASP A 118 20.87 -4.43 10.51
CA ASP A 118 19.77 -4.21 11.46
C ASP A 118 18.75 -5.38 11.46
N PHE A 119 18.78 -6.28 10.45
CA PHE A 119 17.79 -7.32 10.23
C PHE A 119 18.41 -8.68 9.91
N ASP A 120 17.98 -9.71 10.63
CA ASP A 120 18.26 -11.11 10.28
C ASP A 120 17.14 -11.65 9.38
N PHE A 121 17.30 -11.47 8.06
CA PHE A 121 16.28 -11.88 7.10
C PHE A 121 16.07 -13.40 7.05
N ASP A 122 17.06 -14.21 7.41
CA ASP A 122 16.90 -15.66 7.42
C ASP A 122 16.01 -16.11 8.59
N GLU A 123 16.10 -15.46 9.76
CA GLU A 123 15.16 -15.69 10.86
C GLU A 123 13.77 -15.09 10.58
N ILE A 124 13.70 -13.86 10.03
CA ILE A 124 12.43 -13.15 9.73
C ILE A 124 11.58 -13.94 8.73
N PHE A 125 12.17 -14.41 7.64
CA PHE A 125 11.45 -15.10 6.57
C PHE A 125 11.20 -16.59 6.82
N LYS A 126 11.73 -17.12 7.90
CA LYS A 126 11.51 -18.52 8.25
C LYS A 126 10.02 -18.83 8.44
N GLY A 127 9.50 -19.73 7.61
CA GLY A 127 8.11 -20.16 7.62
C GLY A 127 7.13 -19.09 7.13
N ALA A 128 7.60 -18.02 6.50
CA ALA A 128 6.72 -17.05 5.86
C ALA A 128 6.30 -17.53 4.45
N ASP A 129 5.15 -17.07 4.00
CA ASP A 129 4.56 -17.39 2.69
C ASP A 129 4.68 -16.22 1.72
N TRP A 130 4.70 -14.98 2.24
CA TRP A 130 4.61 -13.77 1.43
C TRP A 130 5.46 -12.64 2.00
N PHE A 131 6.12 -11.91 1.11
CA PHE A 131 6.80 -10.65 1.43
C PHE A 131 6.22 -9.50 0.62
N HIS A 132 5.90 -8.38 1.26
CA HIS A 132 5.41 -7.17 0.60
C HIS A 132 6.26 -5.95 0.92
N PHE A 133 6.56 -5.16 -0.11
CA PHE A 133 7.21 -3.85 0.00
C PHE A 133 6.58 -2.85 -0.98
N SER A 134 6.90 -1.57 -0.83
CA SER A 134 6.52 -0.54 -1.81
C SER A 134 7.73 0.19 -2.37
N GLY A 135 7.53 0.91 -3.46
CA GLY A 135 8.54 1.80 -4.04
C GLY A 135 8.84 3.05 -3.21
N ILE A 136 8.14 3.26 -2.09
CA ILE A 136 8.45 4.35 -1.15
C ILE A 136 9.74 4.06 -0.40
N THR A 137 9.87 2.86 0.16
CA THR A 137 11.02 2.49 1.01
C THR A 137 12.35 2.64 0.29
N PRO A 138 12.58 2.10 -0.93
CA PRO A 138 13.85 2.30 -1.64
C PRO A 138 14.07 3.75 -2.10
N ALA A 139 13.04 4.59 -2.12
CA ALA A 139 13.15 6.01 -2.46
C ALA A 139 13.62 6.90 -1.32
N LEU A 140 13.64 6.40 -0.07
CA LEU A 140 14.01 7.18 1.11
C LEU A 140 15.50 7.51 1.16
N SER A 141 16.36 6.58 0.73
CA SER A 141 17.82 6.71 0.71
C SER A 141 18.50 5.57 -0.03
N GLU A 142 19.78 5.72 -0.34
CA GLU A 142 20.60 4.64 -0.91
C GLU A 142 20.73 3.45 0.06
N SER A 143 20.73 3.70 1.38
CA SER A 143 20.75 2.63 2.38
C SER A 143 19.47 1.83 2.38
N ALA A 144 18.32 2.51 2.41
CA ALA A 144 17.00 1.89 2.35
C ALA A 144 16.77 1.14 1.03
N MET A 145 17.31 1.64 -0.09
CA MET A 145 17.28 0.93 -1.37
C MET A 145 18.05 -0.40 -1.30
N ARG A 146 19.29 -0.39 -0.78
CA ARG A 146 20.10 -1.62 -0.60
C ARG A 146 19.44 -2.59 0.36
N LEU A 147 18.85 -2.08 1.44
CA LEU A 147 18.09 -2.87 2.40
C LEU A 147 16.89 -3.57 1.72
N THR A 148 16.11 -2.82 0.92
CA THR A 148 14.96 -3.38 0.19
C THR A 148 15.40 -4.48 -0.78
N GLU A 149 16.49 -4.26 -1.53
CA GLU A 149 17.01 -5.28 -2.45
C GLU A 149 17.49 -6.53 -1.70
N ALA A 150 18.17 -6.36 -0.55
CA ALA A 150 18.62 -7.47 0.28
C ALA A 150 17.43 -8.29 0.82
N ALA A 151 16.36 -7.61 1.28
CA ALA A 151 15.14 -8.26 1.73
C ALA A 151 14.46 -9.05 0.59
N CYS A 152 14.30 -8.45 -0.58
CA CYS A 152 13.73 -9.12 -1.76
C CYS A 152 14.52 -10.38 -2.14
N ARG A 153 15.85 -10.28 -2.16
CA ARG A 153 16.73 -11.40 -2.47
C ARG A 153 16.61 -12.51 -1.43
N ALA A 154 16.55 -12.17 -0.15
CA ALA A 154 16.35 -13.12 0.92
C ALA A 154 14.98 -13.79 0.84
N ALA A 155 13.91 -13.04 0.61
CA ALA A 155 12.56 -13.58 0.43
C ALA A 155 12.51 -14.62 -0.70
N LYS A 156 13.15 -14.35 -1.85
CA LYS A 156 13.24 -15.33 -2.95
C LYS A 156 14.07 -16.58 -2.59
N ARG A 157 15.15 -16.46 -1.81
CA ARG A 157 15.91 -17.64 -1.31
C ARG A 157 15.06 -18.53 -0.41
N HIS A 158 14.15 -17.93 0.36
CA HIS A 158 13.20 -18.65 1.22
C HIS A 158 11.93 -19.13 0.47
N GLY A 159 11.81 -18.86 -0.83
CA GLY A 159 10.71 -19.32 -1.66
C GLY A 159 9.39 -18.53 -1.49
N LEU A 160 9.46 -17.34 -0.88
CA LEU A 160 8.29 -16.51 -0.67
C LEU A 160 7.75 -15.95 -2.00
N THR A 161 6.45 -15.74 -2.05
CA THR A 161 5.85 -14.86 -3.05
C THR A 161 6.15 -13.41 -2.67
N VAL A 162 6.69 -12.63 -3.60
CA VAL A 162 7.06 -11.23 -3.38
C VAL A 162 6.11 -10.31 -4.12
N SER A 163 5.50 -9.35 -3.42
CA SER A 163 4.66 -8.32 -4.02
C SER A 163 5.23 -6.92 -3.82
N CYS A 164 5.01 -6.06 -4.80
CA CYS A 164 5.43 -4.67 -4.77
C CYS A 164 4.30 -3.75 -5.21
N ASP A 165 3.94 -2.76 -4.37
CA ASP A 165 3.23 -1.55 -4.81
C ASP A 165 4.27 -0.53 -5.27
N VAL A 166 4.32 -0.21 -6.58
CA VAL A 166 5.31 0.73 -7.12
C VAL A 166 5.18 2.12 -6.53
N ASN A 167 4.00 2.53 -6.17
CA ASN A 167 3.66 3.67 -5.30
C ASN A 167 4.55 4.92 -5.52
N TYR A 168 4.76 5.30 -6.78
CA TYR A 168 5.67 6.38 -7.18
C TYR A 168 5.36 7.70 -6.47
N ARG A 169 6.39 8.31 -5.91
CA ARG A 169 6.32 9.61 -5.21
C ARG A 169 7.31 10.61 -5.81
N LYS A 170 6.82 11.50 -6.68
CA LYS A 170 7.66 12.55 -7.34
C LYS A 170 8.42 13.47 -6.37
N LYS A 171 8.04 13.53 -5.09
CA LYS A 171 8.74 14.31 -4.07
C LYS A 171 9.96 13.58 -3.49
N LEU A 172 10.11 12.27 -3.72
CA LEU A 172 11.23 11.47 -3.21
C LEU A 172 12.31 11.24 -4.26
N TRP A 173 11.93 11.00 -5.52
CA TRP A 173 12.85 10.73 -6.62
C TRP A 173 12.27 11.10 -7.99
N THR A 174 13.14 11.18 -9.01
CA THR A 174 12.70 11.41 -10.38
C THR A 174 12.08 10.14 -10.98
N ALA A 175 11.28 10.28 -12.03
CA ALA A 175 10.68 9.14 -12.72
C ALA A 175 11.73 8.21 -13.32
N GLU A 176 12.84 8.75 -13.84
CA GLU A 176 13.97 8.01 -14.39
C GLU A 176 14.65 7.16 -13.30
N ARG A 177 14.94 7.76 -12.14
CA ARG A 177 15.54 7.03 -11.02
C ARG A 177 14.57 5.97 -10.47
N ALA A 178 13.29 6.29 -10.34
CA ALA A 178 12.26 5.33 -9.96
C ALA A 178 12.23 4.14 -10.93
N LYS A 179 12.19 4.39 -12.24
CA LYS A 179 12.21 3.34 -13.27
C LYS A 179 13.45 2.46 -13.16
N GLU A 180 14.62 3.06 -13.03
CA GLU A 180 15.89 2.33 -12.92
C GLU A 180 15.89 1.38 -11.71
N VAL A 181 15.61 1.91 -10.51
CA VAL A 181 15.66 1.15 -9.25
C VAL A 181 14.55 0.09 -9.22
N MET A 182 13.33 0.48 -9.56
CA MET A 182 12.21 -0.45 -9.52
C MET A 182 12.33 -1.56 -10.57
N SER A 183 12.85 -1.28 -11.77
CA SER A 183 13.12 -2.34 -12.77
C SER A 183 14.11 -3.39 -12.25
N ARG A 184 15.09 -2.98 -11.42
CA ARG A 184 16.00 -3.92 -10.76
C ARG A 184 15.29 -4.74 -9.68
N LEU A 185 14.41 -4.13 -8.89
CA LEU A 185 13.65 -4.84 -7.84
C LEU A 185 12.59 -5.78 -8.42
N MET A 186 12.07 -5.50 -9.63
CA MET A 186 11.13 -6.40 -10.32
C MET A 186 11.69 -7.79 -10.62
N GLN A 187 13.03 -7.98 -10.66
CA GLN A 187 13.66 -9.30 -10.82
C GLN A 187 13.32 -10.27 -9.66
N TYR A 188 12.89 -9.75 -8.53
CA TYR A 188 12.54 -10.52 -7.34
C TYR A 188 11.02 -10.53 -7.09
N THR A 189 10.23 -9.85 -7.92
CA THR A 189 8.81 -9.59 -7.69
C THR A 189 7.96 -10.58 -8.45
N ASP A 190 6.97 -11.17 -7.80
CA ASP A 190 5.95 -12.05 -8.42
C ASP A 190 4.66 -11.28 -8.73
N VAL A 191 4.33 -10.25 -7.93
CA VAL A 191 3.09 -9.46 -8.04
C VAL A 191 3.43 -7.98 -8.06
N CYS A 192 3.15 -7.30 -9.17
CA CYS A 192 3.39 -5.87 -9.32
C CYS A 192 2.07 -5.09 -9.34
N ILE A 193 1.98 -4.06 -8.50
CA ILE A 193 0.82 -3.18 -8.38
C ILE A 193 1.22 -1.77 -8.80
N ASP A 194 0.41 -1.13 -9.64
CA ASP A 194 0.55 0.26 -10.13
C ASP A 194 1.91 0.60 -10.78
N GLY A 195 2.54 -0.38 -11.45
CA GLY A 195 3.82 -0.21 -12.15
C GLY A 195 3.71 0.32 -13.58
N ASP A 196 2.55 0.23 -14.18
CA ASP A 196 2.28 0.46 -15.60
C ASP A 196 2.74 1.84 -16.10
N ARG A 197 2.64 2.88 -15.26
CA ARG A 197 3.04 4.25 -15.59
C ARG A 197 4.55 4.46 -15.53
N ILE A 198 5.18 4.00 -14.44
CA ILE A 198 6.64 4.19 -14.24
C ILE A 198 7.45 3.40 -15.26
N PHE A 199 7.02 2.19 -15.58
CA PHE A 199 7.71 1.39 -16.60
C PHE A 199 7.41 1.81 -18.03
N GLY A 200 6.45 2.73 -18.25
CA GLY A 200 6.18 3.34 -19.55
C GLY A 200 5.38 2.46 -20.49
N PHE A 201 4.47 1.64 -19.96
CA PHE A 201 3.60 0.79 -20.77
C PHE A 201 2.42 1.54 -21.40
N HIS A 202 2.18 2.78 -20.99
CA HIS A 202 1.18 3.63 -21.59
C HIS A 202 1.71 4.41 -22.78
N PRO A 203 0.88 4.73 -23.79
CA PRO A 203 1.25 5.61 -24.87
C PRO A 203 1.72 6.98 -24.35
N HIS A 204 2.77 7.52 -24.98
CA HIS A 204 3.27 8.85 -24.65
C HIS A 204 2.17 9.92 -24.74
N GLY A 205 2.10 10.82 -23.74
CA GLY A 205 1.16 11.95 -23.71
C GLY A 205 -0.25 11.63 -23.22
N MET A 206 -0.51 10.44 -22.71
CA MET A 206 -1.82 10.10 -22.14
C MET A 206 -2.00 10.78 -20.77
N ASP A 207 -2.95 11.70 -20.70
CA ASP A 207 -3.38 12.32 -19.43
C ASP A 207 -4.47 11.45 -18.78
N PHE A 208 -4.09 10.69 -17.76
CA PHE A 208 -4.96 9.78 -17.04
C PHE A 208 -6.02 10.47 -16.18
N SER A 209 -5.88 11.77 -15.92
CA SER A 209 -6.90 12.55 -15.19
C SER A 209 -8.11 12.89 -16.07
N GLN A 210 -7.96 12.84 -17.39
CA GLN A 210 -8.97 13.26 -18.37
C GLN A 210 -9.38 12.16 -19.35
N THR A 211 -8.58 11.12 -19.53
CA THR A 211 -8.89 10.05 -20.49
C THR A 211 -9.74 8.99 -19.83
N PRO A 212 -10.96 8.68 -20.34
CA PRO A 212 -11.74 7.55 -19.87
C PRO A 212 -10.89 6.29 -19.93
N VAL A 213 -10.80 5.58 -18.82
CA VAL A 213 -10.10 4.32 -18.77
C VAL A 213 -10.82 3.31 -19.66
N ASN A 214 -10.17 2.88 -20.76
CA ASN A 214 -10.67 1.75 -21.53
C ASN A 214 -10.05 0.45 -20.96
N PRO A 215 -10.82 -0.37 -20.23
CA PRO A 215 -10.31 -1.58 -19.61
C PRO A 215 -9.66 -2.54 -20.61
N SER A 216 -10.11 -2.56 -21.87
CA SER A 216 -9.56 -3.44 -22.90
C SER A 216 -8.08 -3.13 -23.21
N ASN A 217 -7.65 -1.88 -23.03
CA ASN A 217 -6.25 -1.51 -23.23
C ASN A 217 -5.37 -2.06 -22.10
N TYR A 218 -5.92 -2.19 -20.88
CA TYR A 218 -5.18 -2.65 -19.72
C TYR A 218 -4.81 -4.12 -19.79
N ARG A 219 -5.61 -4.98 -20.44
CA ARG A 219 -5.19 -6.37 -20.66
C ARG A 219 -3.81 -6.46 -21.32
N ASN A 220 -3.61 -5.73 -22.41
CA ASN A 220 -2.36 -5.75 -23.15
C ASN A 220 -1.21 -5.10 -22.36
N ILE A 221 -1.50 -4.04 -21.59
CA ILE A 221 -0.51 -3.35 -20.75
C ILE A 221 -0.02 -4.30 -19.66
N LEU A 222 -0.92 -4.89 -18.88
CA LEU A 222 -0.58 -5.76 -17.76
C LEU A 222 0.08 -7.06 -18.24
N ARG A 223 -0.37 -7.62 -19.38
CA ARG A 223 0.28 -8.77 -19.99
C ARG A 223 1.74 -8.47 -20.35
N LYS A 224 2.02 -7.33 -21.01
CA LYS A 224 3.39 -6.92 -21.34
C LYS A 224 4.25 -6.70 -20.10
N MET A 225 3.68 -6.20 -19.01
CA MET A 225 4.39 -6.08 -17.74
C MET A 225 4.78 -7.47 -17.20
N CYS A 226 3.85 -8.42 -17.22
CA CYS A 226 4.14 -9.80 -16.81
C CYS A 226 5.23 -10.42 -17.69
N GLU A 227 5.15 -10.27 -19.01
CA GLU A 227 6.14 -10.80 -19.96
C GLU A 227 7.54 -10.16 -19.77
N GLN A 228 7.61 -8.85 -19.48
CA GLN A 228 8.88 -8.14 -19.32
C GLN A 228 9.59 -8.47 -18.02
N PHE A 229 8.85 -8.66 -16.92
CA PHE A 229 9.40 -8.79 -15.58
C PHE A 229 9.19 -10.20 -14.98
N ASP A 230 8.68 -11.15 -15.75
CA ASP A 230 8.38 -12.53 -15.30
C ASP A 230 7.43 -12.55 -14.07
N LEU A 231 6.39 -11.70 -14.10
CA LEU A 231 5.43 -11.59 -13.01
C LEU A 231 4.36 -12.68 -13.12
N LYS A 232 3.89 -13.18 -11.98
CA LYS A 232 2.68 -14.01 -11.90
C LYS A 232 1.41 -13.16 -12.10
N TYR A 233 1.40 -11.97 -11.49
CA TYR A 233 0.27 -11.04 -11.57
C TYR A 233 0.75 -9.60 -11.77
N ALA A 234 0.08 -8.88 -12.67
CA ALA A 234 0.17 -7.43 -12.77
C ALA A 234 -1.20 -6.82 -12.47
N ILE A 235 -1.21 -5.74 -11.66
CA ILE A 235 -2.42 -5.13 -11.13
C ILE A 235 -2.31 -3.61 -11.30
N SER A 236 -3.40 -2.95 -11.68
CA SER A 236 -3.47 -1.48 -11.73
C SER A 236 -4.76 -0.96 -11.11
N SER A 237 -4.64 0.00 -10.20
CA SER A 237 -5.76 0.76 -9.67
C SER A 237 -6.15 1.89 -10.61
N LEU A 238 -7.45 2.07 -10.80
CA LEU A 238 -8.02 3.04 -11.72
C LEU A 238 -8.88 4.03 -10.97
N ARG A 239 -8.34 5.24 -10.78
CA ARG A 239 -9.04 6.30 -10.03
C ARG A 239 -9.45 7.43 -10.95
N VAL A 240 -10.72 7.81 -10.87
CA VAL A 240 -11.25 9.01 -11.53
C VAL A 240 -11.68 10.01 -10.44
N PRO A 241 -10.82 11.01 -10.12
CA PRO A 241 -11.15 12.02 -9.12
C PRO A 241 -12.27 12.94 -9.65
N LYS A 242 -13.34 13.09 -8.88
CA LYS A 242 -14.43 14.05 -9.13
C LYS A 242 -14.24 15.30 -8.25
N SER A 243 -13.86 15.08 -7.00
CA SER A 243 -13.56 16.15 -6.03
C SER A 243 -12.68 15.61 -4.90
N ALA A 244 -12.37 16.45 -3.91
CA ALA A 244 -11.71 16.01 -2.69
C ALA A 244 -12.56 15.00 -1.88
N SER A 245 -13.89 15.01 -2.07
CA SER A 245 -14.84 14.17 -1.32
C SER A 245 -15.56 13.13 -2.16
N ASP A 246 -15.21 13.01 -3.46
CA ASP A 246 -15.92 12.13 -4.42
C ASP A 246 -14.93 11.57 -5.45
N ASN A 247 -14.79 10.26 -5.51
CA ASN A 247 -13.99 9.56 -6.51
C ASN A 247 -14.74 8.36 -7.07
N LEU A 248 -14.48 8.01 -8.32
CA LEU A 248 -14.76 6.68 -8.84
C LEU A 248 -13.47 5.85 -8.78
N TRP A 249 -13.63 4.58 -8.47
CA TRP A 249 -12.53 3.62 -8.31
C TRP A 249 -12.89 2.27 -8.92
N SER A 250 -11.98 1.75 -9.68
CA SER A 250 -11.97 0.36 -10.13
C SER A 250 -10.53 -0.14 -10.21
N ALA A 251 -10.32 -1.39 -10.58
CA ALA A 251 -8.98 -1.95 -10.75
C ALA A 251 -8.98 -3.02 -11.85
N CYS A 252 -7.79 -3.29 -12.38
CA CYS A 252 -7.55 -4.39 -13.32
C CYS A 252 -6.48 -5.33 -12.78
N ILE A 253 -6.62 -6.61 -13.08
CA ILE A 253 -5.62 -7.65 -12.80
C ILE A 253 -5.43 -8.54 -14.04
N TYR A 254 -4.20 -8.97 -14.26
CA TYR A 254 -3.84 -9.97 -15.24
C TYR A 254 -3.04 -11.09 -14.57
N SER A 255 -3.43 -12.34 -14.85
CA SER A 255 -2.73 -13.55 -14.47
C SER A 255 -1.95 -14.10 -15.65
N MET A 256 -0.63 -14.19 -15.52
CA MET A 256 0.24 -14.71 -16.57
C MET A 256 0.05 -16.22 -16.75
N GLU A 257 -0.08 -16.96 -15.65
CA GLU A 257 -0.25 -18.41 -15.67
C GLU A 257 -1.51 -18.87 -16.42
N LYS A 258 -2.63 -18.13 -16.22
CA LYS A 258 -3.93 -18.51 -16.79
C LYS A 258 -4.28 -17.75 -18.07
N ASP A 259 -3.47 -16.75 -18.49
CA ASP A 259 -3.80 -15.77 -19.53
C ASP A 259 -5.17 -15.11 -19.31
N GLU A 260 -5.51 -14.85 -18.05
CA GLU A 260 -6.79 -14.27 -17.65
C GLU A 260 -6.64 -12.80 -17.28
N PHE A 261 -7.62 -12.01 -17.67
CA PHE A 261 -7.75 -10.60 -17.32
C PHE A 261 -9.11 -10.34 -16.69
N TYR A 262 -9.12 -9.55 -15.63
CA TYR A 262 -10.37 -9.11 -15.03
C TYR A 262 -10.30 -7.60 -14.70
N HIS A 263 -11.42 -6.91 -14.91
CA HIS A 263 -11.68 -5.54 -14.48
C HIS A 263 -12.78 -5.57 -13.43
N SER A 264 -12.51 -4.98 -12.25
CA SER A 264 -13.46 -4.96 -11.14
C SER A 264 -14.68 -4.09 -11.45
N ARG A 265 -15.70 -4.22 -10.62
CA ARG A 265 -16.77 -3.23 -10.57
C ARG A 265 -16.21 -1.85 -10.28
N GLU A 266 -16.94 -0.81 -10.68
CA GLU A 266 -16.66 0.56 -10.30
C GLU A 266 -17.34 0.87 -8.98
N TYR A 267 -16.57 1.36 -8.01
CA TYR A 267 -17.06 1.84 -6.73
C TYR A 267 -17.03 3.36 -6.70
N ARG A 268 -18.10 3.99 -6.20
CA ARG A 268 -18.14 5.42 -5.93
C ARG A 268 -17.85 5.67 -4.46
N PHE A 269 -16.78 6.39 -4.18
CA PHE A 269 -16.40 6.81 -2.83
C PHE A 269 -16.99 8.20 -2.56
N HIS A 270 -18.15 8.25 -1.88
CA HIS A 270 -18.86 9.49 -1.58
C HIS A 270 -19.81 9.33 -0.38
N PRO A 271 -19.67 10.17 0.66
CA PRO A 271 -18.55 11.07 0.90
C PRO A 271 -17.27 10.32 1.29
N ILE A 272 -16.12 10.87 0.94
CA ILE A 272 -14.84 10.37 1.44
C ILE A 272 -14.61 10.97 2.82
N VAL A 273 -14.48 10.12 3.85
CA VAL A 273 -14.12 10.51 5.22
C VAL A 273 -12.62 10.70 5.32
N ASP A 274 -11.84 9.69 4.89
CA ASP A 274 -10.38 9.79 4.80
C ASP A 274 -9.86 8.95 3.63
N ARG A 275 -9.03 9.58 2.79
CA ARG A 275 -8.47 8.92 1.60
C ARG A 275 -7.13 8.24 1.83
N VAL A 276 -6.47 8.57 2.96
CA VAL A 276 -5.16 7.96 3.27
C VAL A 276 -5.36 6.50 3.64
N GLY A 277 -4.48 5.63 3.17
CA GLY A 277 -4.58 4.19 3.38
C GLY A 277 -5.55 3.44 2.45
N GLY A 278 -6.31 4.15 1.58
CA GLY A 278 -7.24 3.48 0.64
C GLY A 278 -6.53 2.61 -0.38
N GLY A 279 -5.40 3.07 -0.93
CA GLY A 279 -4.53 2.26 -1.81
C GLY A 279 -3.95 1.04 -1.08
N ASP A 280 -3.45 1.26 0.13
CA ASP A 280 -2.86 0.20 0.96
C ASP A 280 -3.91 -0.87 1.32
N SER A 281 -5.17 -0.44 1.57
CA SER A 281 -6.31 -1.35 1.82
C SER A 281 -6.66 -2.18 0.58
N PHE A 282 -6.59 -1.57 -0.61
CA PHE A 282 -6.71 -2.28 -1.88
C PHE A 282 -5.64 -3.36 -2.03
N VAL A 283 -4.38 -2.99 -1.76
CA VAL A 283 -3.24 -3.91 -1.83
C VAL A 283 -3.40 -5.05 -0.82
N GLY A 284 -3.66 -4.74 0.45
CA GLY A 284 -3.85 -5.74 1.51
C GLY A 284 -5.02 -6.68 1.23
N GLY A 285 -6.15 -6.14 0.74
CA GLY A 285 -7.32 -6.94 0.36
C GLY A 285 -7.04 -7.85 -0.84
N THR A 286 -6.34 -7.35 -1.86
CA THR A 286 -5.99 -8.17 -3.04
C THR A 286 -5.00 -9.28 -2.68
N ILE A 287 -3.98 -9.00 -1.86
CA ILE A 287 -3.04 -10.01 -1.33
C ILE A 287 -3.81 -11.07 -0.52
N CYS A 288 -4.72 -10.65 0.37
CA CYS A 288 -5.58 -11.56 1.14
C CYS A 288 -6.37 -12.51 0.22
N GLY A 289 -7.03 -11.97 -0.82
CA GLY A 289 -7.78 -12.78 -1.75
C GLY A 289 -6.92 -13.82 -2.51
N LEU A 290 -5.70 -13.44 -2.93
CA LEU A 290 -4.75 -14.35 -3.57
C LEU A 290 -4.25 -15.42 -2.60
N LEU A 291 -3.94 -15.09 -1.36
CA LEU A 291 -3.52 -16.02 -0.30
C LEU A 291 -4.63 -17.02 0.08
N ASP A 292 -5.87 -16.59 0.06
CA ASP A 292 -7.04 -17.46 0.31
C ASP A 292 -7.37 -18.40 -0.88
N GLY A 293 -6.60 -18.31 -1.98
CA GLY A 293 -6.82 -19.12 -3.17
C GLY A 293 -8.04 -18.71 -4.00
N LYS A 294 -8.55 -17.47 -3.82
CA LYS A 294 -9.60 -16.93 -4.69
C LYS A 294 -9.04 -16.81 -6.13
N ASP A 295 -9.92 -16.92 -7.11
CA ASP A 295 -9.56 -16.56 -8.48
C ASP A 295 -9.23 -15.07 -8.60
N ILE A 296 -8.69 -14.64 -9.74
CA ILE A 296 -8.30 -13.24 -9.94
C ILE A 296 -9.48 -12.27 -9.79
N ARG A 297 -10.69 -12.71 -10.12
CA ARG A 297 -11.91 -11.93 -9.94
C ARG A 297 -12.21 -11.73 -8.46
N GLY A 298 -12.27 -12.82 -7.70
CA GLY A 298 -12.56 -12.77 -6.26
C GLY A 298 -11.51 -11.97 -5.47
N ALA A 299 -10.22 -12.14 -5.83
CA ALA A 299 -9.13 -11.39 -5.18
C ALA A 299 -9.21 -9.88 -5.47
N LEU A 300 -9.46 -9.50 -6.74
CA LEU A 300 -9.55 -8.09 -7.12
C LEU A 300 -10.79 -7.40 -6.54
N GLU A 301 -11.97 -8.06 -6.56
CA GLU A 301 -13.20 -7.52 -5.97
C GLU A 301 -13.05 -7.34 -4.46
N PHE A 302 -12.41 -8.28 -3.76
CA PHE A 302 -12.13 -8.14 -2.33
C PHE A 302 -11.24 -6.92 -2.05
N GLY A 303 -10.16 -6.73 -2.82
CA GLY A 303 -9.31 -5.55 -2.71
C GLY A 303 -10.03 -4.24 -3.00
N ALA A 304 -10.84 -4.18 -4.06
CA ALA A 304 -11.60 -2.98 -4.43
C ALA A 304 -12.66 -2.62 -3.38
N ALA A 305 -13.36 -3.61 -2.83
CA ALA A 305 -14.32 -3.44 -1.75
C ALA A 305 -13.63 -2.96 -0.45
N ALA A 306 -12.47 -3.53 -0.10
CA ALA A 306 -11.67 -3.09 1.04
C ALA A 306 -11.26 -1.61 0.91
N ALA A 307 -10.81 -1.19 -0.28
CA ALA A 307 -10.52 0.21 -0.55
C ALA A 307 -11.74 1.11 -0.40
N ALA A 308 -12.90 0.68 -0.89
CA ALA A 308 -14.15 1.43 -0.78
C ALA A 308 -14.53 1.68 0.67
N LEU A 309 -14.53 0.63 1.48
CA LEU A 309 -14.88 0.70 2.90
C LEU A 309 -13.87 1.53 3.70
N LYS A 310 -12.56 1.41 3.41
CA LYS A 310 -11.53 2.23 4.08
C LYS A 310 -11.80 3.73 3.92
N HIS A 311 -12.28 4.18 2.78
CA HIS A 311 -12.57 5.61 2.55
C HIS A 311 -13.69 6.15 3.46
N THR A 312 -14.43 5.30 4.16
CA THR A 312 -15.48 5.67 5.14
C THR A 312 -14.98 5.76 6.58
N ILE A 313 -13.69 5.49 6.82
CA ILE A 313 -13.09 5.39 8.16
C ILE A 313 -11.96 6.41 8.29
N PRO A 314 -11.91 7.22 9.38
CA PRO A 314 -10.79 8.15 9.61
C PRO A 314 -9.50 7.41 9.95
N GLY A 315 -8.36 8.05 9.71
CA GLY A 315 -7.02 7.50 9.96
C GLY A 315 -6.48 6.71 8.76
N ASP A 316 -5.26 6.19 8.89
CA ASP A 316 -4.53 5.49 7.81
C ASP A 316 -4.91 4.02 7.70
N MET A 317 -5.14 3.39 8.86
CA MET A 317 -5.32 1.96 8.98
C MET A 317 -6.71 1.52 8.56
N ASN A 318 -6.79 0.38 7.90
CA ASN A 318 -8.05 -0.24 7.56
C ASN A 318 -8.61 -1.01 8.76
N LEU A 319 -9.77 -0.59 9.27
CA LEU A 319 -10.43 -1.18 10.44
C LEU A 319 -11.67 -2.01 10.06
N VAL A 320 -11.92 -2.22 8.77
CA VAL A 320 -13.06 -3.03 8.32
C VAL A 320 -12.77 -4.52 8.50
N THR A 321 -13.82 -5.28 8.80
CA THR A 321 -13.73 -6.72 8.95
C THR A 321 -13.73 -7.44 7.60
N ARG A 322 -13.28 -8.68 7.58
CA ARG A 322 -13.37 -9.55 6.40
C ARG A 322 -14.81 -9.69 5.92
N GLU A 323 -15.76 -9.86 6.83
CA GLU A 323 -17.19 -10.04 6.52
C GLU A 323 -17.79 -8.81 5.83
N GLU A 324 -17.47 -7.60 6.32
CA GLU A 324 -17.90 -6.35 5.66
C GLU A 324 -17.37 -6.26 4.23
N VAL A 325 -16.10 -6.63 4.03
CA VAL A 325 -15.49 -6.63 2.69
C VAL A 325 -16.15 -7.66 1.79
N GLU A 326 -16.38 -8.89 2.27
CA GLU A 326 -17.04 -9.96 1.50
C GLU A 326 -18.48 -9.60 1.13
N THR A 327 -19.21 -8.97 2.05
CA THR A 327 -20.57 -8.49 1.82
C THR A 327 -20.60 -7.46 0.67
N LEU A 328 -19.75 -6.44 0.74
CA LEU A 328 -19.66 -5.43 -0.32
C LEU A 328 -19.14 -6.02 -1.63
N ALA A 329 -18.12 -6.89 -1.58
CA ALA A 329 -17.60 -7.61 -2.74
C ALA A 329 -18.65 -8.53 -3.38
N GLY A 330 -19.57 -9.08 -2.59
CA GLY A 330 -20.73 -9.85 -3.04
C GLY A 330 -21.82 -9.01 -3.74
N GLY A 331 -21.79 -7.70 -3.60
CA GLY A 331 -22.71 -6.76 -4.25
C GLY A 331 -23.73 -6.07 -3.33
N ASP A 332 -23.72 -6.38 -2.04
CA ASP A 332 -24.56 -5.64 -1.08
C ASP A 332 -23.84 -4.38 -0.61
N GLY A 333 -24.17 -3.26 -1.23
CA GLY A 333 -23.71 -1.93 -0.88
C GLY A 333 -24.76 -1.06 -0.22
N THR A 334 -25.83 -1.66 0.33
CA THR A 334 -26.97 -0.92 0.89
C THR A 334 -26.64 -0.15 2.15
N GLY A 335 -25.57 -0.55 2.87
CA GLY A 335 -25.22 0.03 4.19
C GLY A 335 -26.31 -0.20 5.24
N ALA A 336 -27.13 -1.25 5.08
CA ALA A 336 -28.18 -1.58 6.04
C ALA A 336 -27.58 -1.96 7.40
N VAL A 337 -28.33 -1.63 8.48
CA VAL A 337 -27.90 -1.94 9.85
C VAL A 337 -27.74 -3.45 10.02
N GLN A 338 -26.54 -3.88 10.31
CA GLN A 338 -26.25 -5.27 10.73
C GLN A 338 -26.71 -5.45 12.20
N ARG A 339 -27.52 -6.47 12.49
CA ARG A 339 -28.07 -6.78 13.81
C ARG A 339 -27.63 -8.17 14.25
#